data_cd55769da0000f3675e5d840a653c0d8
#
_entry.id   cd55769da0000f3675e5d840a653c0d8
#
_cell.length_a   1.000
_cell.length_b   1.000
_cell.length_c   1.000
_cell.angle_alpha   90.00
_cell.angle_beta   90.00
_cell.angle_gamma   90.00
#
_symmetry.space_group_name_H-M   'P 1'
#
loop_
_entity.id
_entity.type
_entity.pdbx_description
1 polymer ?
#
loop_
_entity_poly.entity_id
_entity_poly.type
_entity_poly.pdbx_seq_one_letter_code
_entity_poly.pdbx_strand_id
1 'polypeptide(L)'
;VAAHLSRRALTGAMAGLFLGGCAARGPRQASAHPTPPPYLRSRGLGDEPNLDPASGNLPAPAAFSYTDSDDETSDCIFYAADGAPVGLVVYLDGDGQFFHSQGGQSQDERSPGGLAGVGGVVEAAGARGFDVVSVRSPGDDGMWWLEDQDGKVRYLEETLDYVAAECGANMDQLWLVGYSGGSEFISRRFFPAYAERMPGGGFINFGGGDAPEERAAAFSGDAKERLSLNWVTGTRDVPSNSLDGFDGIGHARNSLAYYRSAGFGHTWSEWPDDDHGSITE
;
A
#
# COMPACT_ATOMS: atom_id res chain seq x y z
N VAL A 1 -6.50 6.56 26.00
CA VAL A 1 -6.21 5.12 26.11
C VAL A 1 -6.41 4.41 24.78
N ALA A 2 -7.40 4.82 23.94
CA ALA A 2 -7.68 4.25 22.63
C ALA A 2 -6.55 4.54 21.59
N ALA A 3 -6.02 5.77 21.56
CA ALA A 3 -4.97 6.17 20.63
C ALA A 3 -3.67 5.33 20.71
N HIS A 4 -3.40 4.73 21.87
CA HIS A 4 -2.20 3.90 22.06
C HIS A 4 -2.33 2.48 21.48
N LEU A 5 -3.54 1.98 21.25
CA LEU A 5 -3.76 0.63 20.73
C LEU A 5 -3.66 0.60 19.20
N SER A 6 -4.16 1.62 18.51
CA SER A 6 -4.12 1.71 17.04
C SER A 6 -2.69 1.86 16.50
N ARG A 7 -1.86 2.71 17.13
CA ARG A 7 -0.43 2.81 16.79
C ARG A 7 0.32 1.48 16.98
N ARG A 8 -0.08 0.68 17.97
CA ARG A 8 0.48 -0.67 18.15
C ARG A 8 0.04 -1.63 17.05
N ALA A 9 -1.21 -1.51 16.57
CA ALA A 9 -1.72 -2.33 15.48
C ALA A 9 -0.96 -2.06 14.17
N LEU A 10 -0.83 -0.79 13.77
CA LEU A 10 -0.09 -0.42 12.55
C LEU A 10 1.38 -0.87 12.61
N THR A 11 2.07 -0.57 13.73
CA THR A 11 3.47 -0.96 13.93
C THR A 11 3.63 -2.47 14.08
N GLY A 12 2.68 -3.14 14.75
CA GLY A 12 2.67 -4.59 14.94
C GLY A 12 2.42 -5.34 13.63
N ALA A 13 1.44 -4.90 12.86
CA ALA A 13 1.12 -5.46 11.55
C ALA A 13 2.34 -5.40 10.63
N MET A 14 2.92 -4.21 10.47
CA MET A 14 4.11 -4.04 9.64
C MET A 14 5.33 -4.80 10.17
N ALA A 15 5.53 -4.90 11.50
CA ALA A 15 6.65 -5.62 12.09
C ALA A 15 6.55 -7.15 11.90
N GLY A 16 5.35 -7.71 12.02
CA GLY A 16 5.13 -9.15 11.82
C GLY A 16 5.27 -9.59 10.36
N LEU A 17 4.89 -8.73 9.44
CA LEU A 17 4.81 -9.03 8.02
C LEU A 17 6.17 -9.10 7.32
N PHE A 18 7.09 -8.19 7.67
CA PHE A 18 8.41 -8.17 7.07
C PHE A 18 9.39 -9.22 7.61
N LEU A 19 9.04 -9.91 8.70
CA LEU A 19 9.89 -10.98 9.26
C LEU A 19 9.66 -12.36 8.63
N GLY A 20 8.51 -12.56 7.98
CA GLY A 20 8.16 -13.85 7.34
C GLY A 20 8.72 -14.07 5.93
N GLY A 21 9.27 -13.05 5.30
CA GLY A 21 9.74 -13.09 3.90
C GLY A 21 11.23 -13.39 3.71
N CYS A 22 12.03 -13.52 4.76
CA CYS A 22 13.46 -13.82 4.67
C CYS A 22 13.72 -15.33 4.70
N ALA A 23 13.27 -16.08 3.71
CA ALA A 23 13.94 -17.32 3.34
C ALA A 23 15.25 -16.93 2.65
N ALA A 24 16.37 -17.16 3.35
CA ALA A 24 17.71 -16.79 2.93
C ALA A 24 18.04 -17.33 1.54
N ARG A 25 17.92 -16.49 0.52
CA ARG A 25 18.72 -16.64 -0.69
C ARG A 25 20.03 -15.92 -0.41
N GLY A 26 21.15 -16.61 -0.66
CA GLY A 26 22.49 -16.09 -0.43
C GLY A 26 22.74 -14.75 -1.10
N PRO A 27 23.81 -14.02 -0.72
CA PRO A 27 24.06 -12.66 -1.15
C PRO A 27 24.13 -12.59 -2.67
N ARG A 28 23.08 -12.08 -3.31
CA ARG A 28 23.17 -11.56 -4.66
C ARG A 28 23.95 -10.26 -4.57
N GLN A 29 24.95 -10.11 -5.42
CA GLN A 29 25.66 -8.85 -5.59
C GLN A 29 24.62 -7.76 -5.81
N ALA A 30 24.66 -6.72 -4.96
CA ALA A 30 23.85 -5.53 -5.13
C ALA A 30 24.15 -4.97 -6.53
N SER A 31 23.18 -5.06 -7.43
CA SER A 31 23.23 -4.33 -8.69
C SER A 31 23.13 -2.85 -8.32
N ALA A 32 24.09 -2.04 -8.77
CA ALA A 32 24.02 -0.60 -8.59
C ALA A 32 22.70 -0.10 -9.18
N HIS A 33 21.86 0.53 -8.34
CA HIS A 33 20.62 1.13 -8.80
C HIS A 33 20.94 2.14 -9.91
N PRO A 34 20.18 2.15 -11.01
CA PRO A 34 20.29 3.19 -12.01
C PRO A 34 20.03 4.54 -11.35
N THR A 35 20.85 5.52 -11.68
CA THR A 35 20.68 6.89 -11.22
C THR A 35 19.34 7.40 -11.72
N PRO A 36 18.48 8.01 -10.86
CA PRO A 36 17.19 8.54 -11.29
C PRO A 36 17.31 9.44 -12.53
N PRO A 37 16.32 9.39 -13.44
CA PRO A 37 16.31 10.23 -14.62
C PRO A 37 16.44 11.72 -14.29
N PRO A 38 17.03 12.55 -15.16
CA PRO A 38 17.28 13.98 -14.89
C PRO A 38 16.02 14.77 -14.49
N TYR A 39 14.85 14.39 -15.00
CA TYR A 39 13.60 15.09 -14.68
C TYR A 39 13.08 14.78 -13.28
N LEU A 40 13.34 13.58 -12.73
CA LEU A 40 13.07 13.27 -11.34
C LEU A 40 14.00 14.02 -10.39
N ARG A 41 15.27 14.20 -10.81
CA ARG A 41 16.23 15.04 -10.07
C ARG A 41 15.79 16.50 -10.03
N SER A 42 15.26 17.04 -11.14
CA SER A 42 14.77 18.42 -11.20
C SER A 42 13.51 18.65 -10.35
N ARG A 43 12.84 17.59 -9.87
CA ARG A 43 11.69 17.62 -8.98
C ARG A 43 12.00 17.23 -7.53
N GLY A 44 13.27 17.15 -7.15
CA GLY A 44 13.70 16.88 -5.78
C GLY A 44 13.99 15.40 -5.47
N LEU A 45 13.92 14.50 -6.47
CA LEU A 45 14.45 13.16 -6.38
C LEU A 45 15.93 13.15 -6.81
N GLY A 46 16.80 13.60 -6.01
CA GLY A 46 18.22 13.47 -6.30
C GLY A 46 18.99 14.71 -5.92
N ASP A 47 19.94 14.45 -5.28
CA ASP A 47 21.06 15.01 -4.57
C ASP A 47 20.80 14.97 -3.06
N GLU A 48 21.36 13.88 -2.46
CA GLU A 48 21.52 13.68 -1.02
C GLU A 48 20.28 13.97 -0.17
N PRO A 49 19.50 12.97 0.23
CA PRO A 49 18.60 13.17 1.34
C PRO A 49 19.44 13.55 2.57
N ASN A 50 19.37 14.80 2.98
CA ASN A 50 19.90 15.23 4.27
C ASN A 50 18.99 14.68 5.37
N LEU A 51 19.09 13.37 5.61
CA LEU A 51 18.33 12.67 6.62
C LEU A 51 19.19 12.64 7.88
N ASP A 52 18.83 13.48 8.81
CA ASP A 52 19.23 13.29 10.20
C ASP A 52 18.35 12.17 10.80
N PRO A 53 18.85 10.94 10.95
CA PRO A 53 18.07 9.83 11.49
C PRO A 53 17.61 10.07 12.93
N ALA A 54 18.14 11.09 13.59
CA ALA A 54 17.74 11.49 14.94
C ALA A 54 16.53 12.44 14.94
N SER A 55 16.15 13.03 13.79
CA SER A 55 15.07 14.01 13.72
C SER A 55 13.69 13.42 13.40
N GLY A 56 13.60 12.13 13.07
CA GLY A 56 12.34 11.52 12.64
C GLY A 56 11.79 12.11 11.32
N ASN A 57 12.64 12.75 10.52
CA ASN A 57 12.22 13.33 9.25
C ASN A 57 11.90 12.22 8.25
N LEU A 58 10.69 12.27 7.72
CA LEU A 58 10.30 11.43 6.57
C LEU A 58 11.08 11.87 5.32
N PRO A 59 11.37 10.95 4.38
CA PRO A 59 11.94 11.30 3.10
C PRO A 59 11.10 12.38 2.41
N ALA A 60 11.75 13.31 1.71
CA ALA A 60 11.05 14.35 0.99
C ALA A 60 10.21 13.72 -0.13
N PRO A 61 8.89 14.02 -0.19
CA PRO A 61 8.02 13.46 -1.22
C PRO A 61 8.34 14.09 -2.57
N ALA A 62 8.33 13.25 -3.62
CA ALA A 62 8.40 13.69 -5.00
C ALA A 62 7.07 13.44 -5.69
N ALA A 63 6.32 14.50 -5.95
CA ALA A 63 5.06 14.42 -6.67
C ALA A 63 5.29 14.38 -8.18
N PHE A 64 4.55 13.53 -8.87
CA PHE A 64 4.50 13.45 -10.33
C PHE A 64 3.09 13.05 -10.77
N SER A 65 2.77 13.28 -12.05
CA SER A 65 1.53 12.77 -12.66
C SER A 65 1.91 11.67 -13.66
N TYR A 66 1.11 10.63 -13.71
CA TYR A 66 1.25 9.56 -14.69
C TYR A 66 0.01 9.53 -15.59
N THR A 67 0.22 9.30 -16.89
CA THR A 67 -0.85 9.09 -17.88
C THR A 67 -0.66 7.71 -18.47
N ASP A 68 -1.70 6.88 -18.43
CA ASP A 68 -1.69 5.53 -18.98
C ASP A 68 -1.92 5.49 -20.50
N SER A 69 -1.99 4.28 -21.06
CA SER A 69 -2.20 4.05 -22.49
C SER A 69 -3.60 4.42 -23.01
N ASP A 70 -4.57 4.65 -22.12
CA ASP A 70 -5.93 5.09 -22.44
C ASP A 70 -6.16 6.58 -22.13
N ASP A 71 -5.07 7.36 -21.99
CA ASP A 71 -5.07 8.80 -21.69
C ASP A 71 -5.66 9.16 -20.30
N GLU A 72 -5.81 8.18 -19.38
CA GLU A 72 -6.17 8.45 -18.00
C GLU A 72 -4.97 8.98 -17.22
N THR A 73 -5.17 10.10 -16.52
CA THR A 73 -4.09 10.77 -15.78
C THR A 73 -4.44 10.92 -14.32
N SER A 74 -3.49 10.58 -13.44
CA SER A 74 -3.63 10.87 -12.02
C SER A 74 -2.30 11.20 -11.35
N ASP A 75 -2.39 11.70 -10.11
CA ASP A 75 -1.25 12.14 -9.34
C ASP A 75 -0.67 11.00 -8.52
N CYS A 76 0.66 11.00 -8.43
CA CYS A 76 1.42 10.07 -7.63
C CYS A 76 2.40 10.81 -6.72
N ILE A 77 2.70 10.23 -5.57
CA ILE A 77 3.72 10.76 -4.65
C ILE A 77 4.68 9.63 -4.30
N PHE A 78 5.96 9.83 -4.61
CA PHE A 78 7.02 8.86 -4.32
C PHE A 78 7.84 9.31 -3.12
N TYR A 79 8.11 8.40 -2.21
CA TYR A 79 8.95 8.57 -1.03
C TYR A 79 10.08 7.54 -1.11
N ALA A 80 11.30 8.02 -1.35
CA ALA A 80 12.46 7.16 -1.44
C ALA A 80 12.93 6.71 -0.05
N ALA A 81 13.24 5.43 0.10
CA ALA A 81 13.90 4.93 1.30
C ALA A 81 15.35 5.43 1.40
N ASP A 82 15.89 5.38 2.62
CA ASP A 82 17.31 5.61 2.82
C ASP A 82 18.14 4.46 2.26
N GLY A 83 19.05 4.75 1.36
CA GLY A 83 19.96 3.77 0.76
C GLY A 83 19.30 2.91 -0.32
N ALA A 84 19.78 1.67 -0.49
CA ALA A 84 19.24 0.75 -1.48
C ALA A 84 17.92 0.14 -0.99
N PRO A 85 16.79 0.36 -1.68
CA PRO A 85 15.51 -0.15 -1.23
C PRO A 85 15.43 -1.67 -1.33
N VAL A 86 14.80 -2.30 -0.33
CA VAL A 86 14.55 -3.74 -0.31
C VAL A 86 13.29 -4.13 -1.08
N GLY A 87 12.45 -3.16 -1.39
CA GLY A 87 11.19 -3.37 -2.11
C GLY A 87 10.37 -2.08 -2.21
N LEU A 88 9.16 -2.20 -2.73
CA LEU A 88 8.21 -1.12 -2.92
C LEU A 88 6.92 -1.38 -2.14
N VAL A 89 6.44 -0.35 -1.45
CA VAL A 89 5.09 -0.26 -0.92
C VAL A 89 4.26 0.65 -1.82
N VAL A 90 3.12 0.16 -2.27
CA VAL A 90 2.12 0.92 -3.04
C VAL A 90 0.95 1.23 -2.14
N TYR A 91 0.66 2.50 -1.91
CA TYR A 91 -0.45 2.93 -1.08
C TYR A 91 -1.63 3.39 -1.93
N LEU A 92 -2.78 2.80 -1.69
CA LEU A 92 -4.07 3.16 -2.28
C LEU A 92 -5.00 3.65 -1.18
N ASP A 93 -5.37 4.92 -1.28
CA ASP A 93 -6.17 5.60 -0.26
C ASP A 93 -7.66 5.20 -0.33
N GLY A 94 -8.38 5.55 0.72
CA GLY A 94 -9.83 5.47 0.78
C GLY A 94 -10.53 6.51 -0.08
N ASP A 95 -11.86 6.46 -0.06
CA ASP A 95 -12.72 7.35 -0.82
C ASP A 95 -12.42 8.82 -0.49
N GLY A 96 -12.35 9.64 -1.53
CA GLY A 96 -11.97 11.04 -1.43
C GLY A 96 -10.47 11.30 -1.30
N GLN A 97 -9.62 10.27 -1.23
CA GLN A 97 -8.15 10.36 -1.30
C GLN A 97 -7.54 11.32 -0.25
N PHE A 98 -8.06 11.25 0.97
CA PHE A 98 -7.73 12.18 2.05
C PHE A 98 -6.25 12.17 2.44
N PHE A 99 -5.69 10.98 2.73
CA PHE A 99 -4.29 10.84 3.14
C PHE A 99 -3.32 11.10 1.98
N HIS A 100 -3.69 10.71 0.76
CA HIS A 100 -2.92 11.04 -0.44
C HIS A 100 -2.80 12.57 -0.58
N SER A 101 -3.92 13.29 -0.43
CA SER A 101 -3.96 14.77 -0.56
C SER A 101 -3.09 15.48 0.48
N GLN A 102 -2.87 14.87 1.64
CA GLN A 102 -1.98 15.39 2.68
C GLN A 102 -0.49 15.11 2.42
N GLY A 103 -0.17 14.21 1.50
CA GLY A 103 1.21 13.78 1.24
C GLY A 103 2.18 14.90 0.88
N GLY A 104 1.69 15.98 0.26
CA GLY A 104 2.46 17.18 -0.06
C GLY A 104 2.55 18.24 1.04
N GLN A 105 1.84 18.07 2.17
CA GLN A 105 1.84 19.02 3.29
C GLN A 105 3.05 18.81 4.20
N SER A 106 3.32 19.78 5.09
CA SER A 106 4.32 19.62 6.14
C SER A 106 3.90 18.51 7.13
N GLN A 107 4.86 17.86 7.77
CA GLN A 107 4.60 16.75 8.69
C GLN A 107 3.65 17.13 9.83
N ASP A 108 3.77 18.36 10.35
CA ASP A 108 2.94 18.85 11.46
C ASP A 108 1.47 19.09 11.07
N GLU A 109 1.20 19.25 9.76
CA GLU A 109 -0.14 19.46 9.23
C GLU A 109 -0.86 18.17 8.84
N ARG A 110 -0.14 17.01 8.82
CA ARG A 110 -0.71 15.73 8.45
C ARG A 110 -1.40 15.07 9.64
N SER A 111 -2.49 14.40 9.36
CA SER A 111 -3.16 13.55 10.36
C SER A 111 -2.22 12.45 10.85
N PRO A 112 -2.19 12.13 12.12
CA PRO A 112 -1.44 10.98 12.64
C PRO A 112 -1.85 9.69 11.93
N GLY A 113 -0.90 8.78 11.71
CA GLY A 113 -1.17 7.54 10.99
C GLY A 113 -1.34 7.74 9.48
N GLY A 114 -2.24 7.00 8.87
CA GLY A 114 -2.52 7.06 7.44
C GLY A 114 -1.28 6.86 6.56
N LEU A 115 -1.15 7.67 5.50
CA LEU A 115 -0.02 7.57 4.57
C LEU A 115 1.28 8.12 5.17
N ALA A 116 1.34 9.41 5.45
CA ALA A 116 2.59 10.12 5.74
C ALA A 116 2.54 10.94 7.04
N GLY A 117 1.57 10.68 7.90
CA GLY A 117 1.53 11.20 9.26
C GLY A 117 2.48 10.43 10.19
N VAL A 118 2.62 10.91 11.43
CA VAL A 118 3.43 10.24 12.45
C VAL A 118 2.87 8.83 12.72
N GLY A 119 3.70 7.80 12.57
CA GLY A 119 3.31 6.39 12.68
C GLY A 119 2.61 5.84 11.45
N GLY A 120 2.58 6.58 10.33
CA GLY A 120 1.94 6.17 9.08
C GLY A 120 2.78 5.20 8.23
N VAL A 121 2.23 4.89 7.06
CA VAL A 121 2.81 3.89 6.13
C VAL A 121 4.22 4.27 5.68
N VAL A 122 4.47 5.56 5.35
CA VAL A 122 5.79 6.03 4.88
C VAL A 122 6.85 5.84 5.96
N GLU A 123 6.56 6.20 7.21
CA GLU A 123 7.49 6.00 8.32
C GLU A 123 7.75 4.51 8.57
N ALA A 124 6.68 3.71 8.60
CA ALA A 124 6.78 2.28 8.87
C ALA A 124 7.53 1.50 7.77
N ALA A 125 7.32 1.85 6.51
CA ALA A 125 7.99 1.27 5.34
C ALA A 125 9.45 1.72 5.25
N GLY A 126 9.71 3.04 5.38
CA GLY A 126 11.06 3.61 5.33
C GLY A 126 11.97 3.06 6.42
N ALA A 127 11.48 2.87 7.66
CA ALA A 127 12.23 2.22 8.74
C ALA A 127 12.64 0.77 8.42
N ARG A 128 12.09 0.17 7.36
CA ARG A 128 12.39 -1.18 6.87
C ARG A 128 13.06 -1.20 5.52
N GLY A 129 13.45 -0.02 5.01
CA GLY A 129 14.14 0.13 3.74
C GLY A 129 13.26 -0.03 2.50
N PHE A 130 11.95 0.21 2.61
CA PHE A 130 11.06 0.19 1.46
C PHE A 130 10.81 1.59 0.92
N ASP A 131 10.89 1.74 -0.40
CA ASP A 131 10.28 2.88 -1.07
C ASP A 131 8.75 2.84 -0.91
N VAL A 132 8.11 4.01 -0.97
CA VAL A 132 6.65 4.09 -0.98
C VAL A 132 6.19 4.90 -2.18
N VAL A 133 5.20 4.42 -2.90
CA VAL A 133 4.45 5.22 -3.86
C VAL A 133 2.99 5.27 -3.45
N SER A 134 2.45 6.47 -3.29
CA SER A 134 1.02 6.69 -3.16
C SER A 134 0.47 7.05 -4.53
N VAL A 135 -0.52 6.31 -4.97
CA VAL A 135 -1.18 6.49 -6.26
C VAL A 135 -2.61 6.95 -6.00
N ARG A 136 -2.99 8.08 -6.57
CA ARG A 136 -4.37 8.55 -6.55
C ARG A 136 -5.19 7.76 -7.57
N SER A 137 -6.45 7.44 -7.23
CA SER A 137 -7.38 6.83 -8.20
C SER A 137 -7.51 7.71 -9.43
N PRO A 138 -7.33 7.18 -10.64
CA PRO A 138 -7.68 7.91 -11.85
C PRO A 138 -9.20 8.12 -11.93
N GLY A 139 -9.62 9.09 -12.70
CA GLY A 139 -11.03 9.45 -12.84
C GLY A 139 -11.50 10.49 -11.80
N ASP A 140 -12.66 11.07 -12.09
CA ASP A 140 -13.22 12.21 -11.33
C ASP A 140 -13.89 11.79 -10.02
N ASP A 141 -14.22 10.51 -9.84
CA ASP A 141 -14.92 9.99 -8.67
C ASP A 141 -14.04 9.93 -7.41
N GLY A 142 -12.71 9.92 -7.56
CA GLY A 142 -11.74 9.81 -6.46
C GLY A 142 -11.86 8.50 -5.68
N MET A 143 -12.39 7.46 -6.28
CA MET A 143 -12.65 6.15 -5.65
C MET A 143 -11.99 5.04 -6.45
N TRP A 144 -11.36 4.09 -5.76
CA TRP A 144 -10.71 2.96 -6.41
C TRP A 144 -11.70 1.85 -6.81
N TRP A 145 -12.70 1.61 -6.02
CA TRP A 145 -13.56 0.42 -6.07
C TRP A 145 -14.86 0.60 -6.86
N LEU A 146 -15.17 1.82 -7.32
CA LEU A 146 -16.30 2.13 -8.19
C LEU A 146 -15.83 2.34 -9.63
N GLU A 147 -16.75 2.42 -10.56
CA GLU A 147 -16.62 2.68 -11.99
C GLU A 147 -15.33 2.14 -12.63
N ASP A 148 -15.33 1.79 -13.86
CA ASP A 148 -14.20 1.33 -14.66
C ASP A 148 -13.05 0.62 -13.89
N GLN A 149 -13.38 -0.39 -13.12
CA GLN A 149 -12.39 -1.09 -12.30
C GLN A 149 -11.30 -1.77 -13.13
N ASP A 150 -11.62 -2.23 -14.35
CA ASP A 150 -10.65 -2.84 -15.25
C ASP A 150 -9.67 -1.79 -15.80
N GLY A 151 -10.14 -0.58 -16.11
CA GLY A 151 -9.29 0.55 -16.46
C GLY A 151 -8.37 0.93 -15.29
N LYS A 152 -8.89 0.96 -14.07
CA LYS A 152 -8.08 1.23 -12.86
C LYS A 152 -7.04 0.14 -12.60
N VAL A 153 -7.34 -1.13 -12.89
CA VAL A 153 -6.34 -2.22 -12.82
C VAL A 153 -5.20 -1.95 -13.79
N ARG A 154 -5.52 -1.68 -15.06
CA ARG A 154 -4.52 -1.37 -16.10
C ARG A 154 -3.70 -0.13 -15.72
N TYR A 155 -4.37 0.95 -15.30
CA TYR A 155 -3.71 2.18 -14.85
C TYR A 155 -2.66 1.91 -13.77
N LEU A 156 -3.02 1.13 -12.75
CA LEU A 156 -2.10 0.80 -11.67
C LEU A 156 -0.96 -0.11 -12.14
N GLU A 157 -1.23 -1.09 -13.01
CA GLU A 157 -0.18 -1.94 -13.60
C GLU A 157 0.85 -1.11 -14.35
N GLU A 158 0.40 -0.22 -15.24
CA GLU A 158 1.28 0.65 -16.01
C GLU A 158 2.02 1.68 -15.13
N THR A 159 1.35 2.20 -14.08
CA THR A 159 2.01 3.06 -13.08
C THR A 159 3.14 2.32 -12.37
N LEU A 160 2.96 1.04 -12.01
CA LEU A 160 4.01 0.23 -11.37
C LEU A 160 5.19 -0.03 -12.31
N ASP A 161 4.91 -0.33 -13.58
CA ASP A 161 5.96 -0.49 -14.59
C ASP A 161 6.75 0.82 -14.79
N TYR A 162 6.06 1.97 -14.78
CA TYR A 162 6.68 3.30 -14.82
C TYR A 162 7.54 3.58 -13.59
N VAL A 163 7.04 3.33 -12.39
CA VAL A 163 7.78 3.55 -11.13
C VAL A 163 9.03 2.66 -11.07
N ALA A 164 8.93 1.42 -11.52
CA ALA A 164 10.07 0.52 -11.61
C ALA A 164 11.13 1.05 -12.58
N ALA A 165 10.73 1.52 -13.78
CA ALA A 165 11.63 1.97 -14.83
C ALA A 165 12.24 3.34 -14.53
N GLU A 166 11.44 4.29 -14.10
CA GLU A 166 11.80 5.70 -14.04
C GLU A 166 12.21 6.17 -12.63
N CYS A 167 11.63 5.58 -11.57
CA CYS A 167 12.05 5.85 -10.20
C CYS A 167 13.11 4.86 -9.70
N GLY A 168 13.37 3.78 -10.44
CA GLY A 168 14.33 2.75 -10.06
C GLY A 168 13.90 1.92 -8.85
N ALA A 169 12.58 1.82 -8.60
CA ALA A 169 12.05 1.08 -7.46
C ALA A 169 12.34 -0.42 -7.56
N ASN A 170 12.70 -1.01 -6.43
CA ASN A 170 12.94 -2.45 -6.36
C ASN A 170 11.60 -3.20 -6.25
N MET A 171 11.28 -4.00 -7.26
CA MET A 171 10.04 -4.78 -7.33
C MET A 171 10.15 -6.19 -6.72
N ASP A 172 11.32 -6.61 -6.18
CA ASP A 172 11.52 -7.95 -5.63
C ASP A 172 10.59 -8.25 -4.45
N GLN A 173 10.20 -7.21 -3.70
CA GLN A 173 9.21 -7.26 -2.64
C GLN A 173 8.20 -6.15 -2.87
N LEU A 174 7.03 -6.51 -3.41
CA LEU A 174 5.94 -5.59 -3.68
C LEU A 174 4.83 -5.74 -2.64
N TRP A 175 4.57 -4.67 -1.89
CA TRP A 175 3.48 -4.63 -0.93
C TRP A 175 2.41 -3.64 -1.36
N LEU A 176 1.17 -4.11 -1.47
CA LEU A 176 0.00 -3.28 -1.70
C LEU A 176 -0.62 -2.92 -0.36
N VAL A 177 -0.73 -1.66 -0.04
CA VAL A 177 -1.34 -1.18 1.20
C VAL A 177 -2.56 -0.36 0.85
N GLY A 178 -3.70 -0.78 1.31
CA GLY A 178 -4.97 -0.11 1.07
C GLY A 178 -5.64 0.37 2.36
N TYR A 179 -6.40 1.44 2.24
CA TYR A 179 -7.35 1.88 3.24
C TYR A 179 -8.74 1.98 2.63
N SER A 180 -9.79 1.47 3.31
CA SER A 180 -11.19 1.60 2.90
C SER A 180 -11.41 1.19 1.43
N GLY A 181 -11.85 2.11 0.56
CA GLY A 181 -12.03 1.87 -0.88
C GLY A 181 -10.78 1.37 -1.59
N GLY A 182 -9.58 1.80 -1.18
CA GLY A 182 -8.32 1.24 -1.66
C GLY A 182 -8.12 -0.22 -1.28
N SER A 183 -8.51 -0.61 -0.06
CA SER A 183 -8.51 -2.02 0.39
C SER A 183 -9.47 -2.89 -0.42
N GLU A 184 -10.67 -2.35 -0.71
CA GLU A 184 -11.68 -3.02 -1.54
C GLU A 184 -11.12 -3.32 -2.92
N PHE A 185 -10.53 -2.32 -3.57
CA PHE A 185 -9.94 -2.49 -4.90
C PHE A 185 -8.77 -3.49 -4.90
N ILE A 186 -7.87 -3.42 -3.93
CA ILE A 186 -6.74 -4.36 -3.82
C ILE A 186 -7.25 -5.79 -3.78
N SER A 187 -8.06 -6.15 -2.81
CA SER A 187 -8.42 -7.56 -2.60
C SER A 187 -9.46 -8.08 -3.58
N ARG A 188 -10.31 -7.22 -4.13
CA ARG A 188 -11.38 -7.65 -5.06
C ARG A 188 -10.95 -7.70 -6.52
N ARG A 189 -10.04 -6.81 -6.93
CA ARG A 189 -9.70 -6.60 -8.35
C ARG A 189 -8.22 -6.69 -8.64
N PHE A 190 -7.41 -5.80 -8.05
CA PHE A 190 -6.00 -5.68 -8.45
C PHE A 190 -5.17 -6.91 -8.07
N PHE A 191 -5.23 -7.36 -6.82
CA PHE A 191 -4.46 -8.52 -6.39
C PHE A 191 -4.83 -9.80 -7.17
N PRO A 192 -6.11 -10.13 -7.41
CA PRO A 192 -6.47 -11.27 -8.26
C PRO A 192 -5.89 -11.21 -9.68
N ALA A 193 -5.79 -10.02 -10.27
CA ALA A 193 -5.23 -9.82 -11.61
C ALA A 193 -3.69 -9.88 -11.62
N TYR A 194 -3.05 -9.36 -10.56
CA TYR A 194 -1.61 -9.07 -10.56
C TYR A 194 -0.76 -10.06 -9.75
N ALA A 195 -1.34 -10.89 -8.89
CA ALA A 195 -0.62 -11.76 -7.94
C ALA A 195 0.46 -12.64 -8.58
N GLU A 196 0.22 -13.16 -9.79
CA GLU A 196 1.18 -14.00 -10.50
C GLU A 196 2.44 -13.23 -10.95
N ARG A 197 2.34 -11.90 -11.11
CA ARG A 197 3.45 -11.01 -11.48
C ARG A 197 4.26 -10.54 -10.26
N MET A 198 3.74 -10.66 -9.04
CA MET A 198 4.44 -10.23 -7.82
C MET A 198 5.56 -11.20 -7.46
N PRO A 199 6.83 -10.78 -7.43
CA PRO A 199 7.94 -11.68 -7.05
C PRO A 199 7.94 -12.06 -5.57
N GLY A 200 7.40 -11.20 -4.70
CA GLY A 200 7.27 -11.36 -3.26
C GLY A 200 6.42 -10.24 -2.68
N GLY A 201 6.21 -10.24 -1.36
CA GLY A 201 5.38 -9.26 -0.67
C GLY A 201 3.95 -9.74 -0.48
N GLY A 202 2.98 -8.97 -0.91
CA GLY A 202 1.55 -9.28 -0.74
C GLY A 202 0.70 -8.04 -0.54
N PHE A 203 -0.32 -8.12 0.33
CA PHE A 203 -1.09 -6.93 0.67
C PHE A 203 -1.36 -6.77 2.17
N ILE A 204 -1.67 -5.53 2.55
CA ILE A 204 -2.16 -5.13 3.86
C ILE A 204 -3.38 -4.24 3.64
N ASN A 205 -4.55 -4.70 4.04
CA ASN A 205 -5.81 -3.97 3.95
C ASN A 205 -6.21 -3.42 5.32
N PHE A 206 -6.43 -2.11 5.38
CA PHE A 206 -6.95 -1.41 6.54
C PHE A 206 -8.40 -1.01 6.31
N GLY A 207 -9.27 -1.29 7.29
CA GLY A 207 -10.67 -0.85 7.28
C GLY A 207 -11.47 -1.40 6.09
N GLY A 208 -11.35 -2.71 5.78
CA GLY A 208 -12.12 -3.33 4.71
C GLY A 208 -11.35 -4.35 3.89
N GLY A 209 -11.71 -4.42 2.61
CA GLY A 209 -11.12 -5.33 1.62
C GLY A 209 -11.87 -6.65 1.49
N ASP A 210 -12.92 -6.66 0.65
CA ASP A 210 -13.78 -7.83 0.43
C ASP A 210 -13.17 -8.89 -0.49
N ALA A 211 -13.82 -10.03 -0.57
CA ALA A 211 -13.49 -11.11 -1.52
C ALA A 211 -13.76 -10.68 -2.96
N PRO A 212 -13.05 -11.25 -3.96
CA PRO A 212 -13.38 -11.05 -5.36
C PRO A 212 -14.83 -11.42 -5.67
N GLU A 213 -15.53 -10.58 -6.45
CA GLU A 213 -16.93 -10.83 -6.85
C GLU A 213 -17.05 -12.01 -7.82
N GLU A 214 -16.13 -12.10 -8.74
CA GLU A 214 -16.02 -13.24 -9.65
C GLU A 214 -14.98 -14.22 -9.09
N ARG A 215 -15.16 -15.50 -9.38
CA ARG A 215 -14.11 -16.47 -9.05
C ARG A 215 -12.84 -16.04 -9.78
N ALA A 216 -11.93 -15.45 -9.02
CA ALA A 216 -10.60 -15.13 -9.53
C ALA A 216 -10.00 -16.35 -10.24
N ALA A 217 -9.19 -16.09 -11.26
CA ALA A 217 -8.38 -17.13 -11.88
C ALA A 217 -7.66 -17.94 -10.80
N ALA A 218 -7.49 -19.23 -11.02
CA ALA A 218 -6.84 -20.09 -10.04
C ALA A 218 -5.40 -19.60 -9.81
N PHE A 219 -5.10 -19.14 -8.61
CA PHE A 219 -3.75 -18.77 -8.21
C PHE A 219 -2.81 -19.97 -8.26
N SER A 220 -1.59 -19.79 -8.74
CA SER A 220 -0.56 -20.84 -8.74
C SER A 220 -0.18 -21.25 -7.30
N GLY A 221 0.37 -22.46 -7.16
CA GLY A 221 0.92 -22.90 -5.88
C GLY A 221 2.04 -21.98 -5.38
N ASP A 222 2.88 -21.50 -6.30
CA ASP A 222 3.99 -20.60 -6.01
C ASP A 222 3.51 -19.24 -5.49
N ALA A 223 2.50 -18.63 -6.11
CA ALA A 223 1.90 -17.38 -5.60
C ALA A 223 1.34 -17.55 -4.17
N LYS A 224 0.66 -18.67 -3.91
CA LYS A 224 0.09 -18.99 -2.59
C LYS A 224 1.12 -19.18 -1.49
N GLU A 225 2.32 -19.66 -1.84
CA GLU A 225 3.42 -19.89 -0.90
C GLU A 225 4.27 -18.64 -0.66
N ARG A 226 4.44 -17.77 -1.67
CA ARG A 226 5.33 -16.61 -1.57
C ARG A 226 4.66 -15.32 -1.09
N LEU A 227 3.32 -15.19 -1.24
CA LEU A 227 2.62 -13.95 -0.94
C LEU A 227 1.92 -14.00 0.42
N SER A 228 1.98 -12.88 1.14
CA SER A 228 1.34 -12.71 2.45
C SER A 228 0.16 -11.75 2.35
N LEU A 229 -0.99 -12.15 2.91
CA LEU A 229 -2.23 -11.42 2.82
C LEU A 229 -2.71 -11.03 4.22
N ASN A 230 -2.98 -9.74 4.44
CA ASN A 230 -3.14 -9.23 5.78
C ASN A 230 -4.30 -8.24 5.87
N TRP A 231 -5.06 -8.32 6.97
CA TRP A 231 -6.18 -7.44 7.26
C TRP A 231 -6.07 -6.85 8.65
N VAL A 232 -6.27 -5.55 8.76
CA VAL A 232 -6.38 -4.81 10.02
C VAL A 232 -7.64 -3.99 9.96
N THR A 233 -8.69 -4.42 10.68
CA THR A 233 -10.01 -3.77 10.61
C THR A 233 -10.64 -3.73 11.98
N GLY A 234 -11.18 -2.58 12.35
CA GLY A 234 -11.80 -2.38 13.64
C GLY A 234 -13.04 -3.24 13.86
N THR A 235 -13.23 -3.77 15.07
CA THR A 235 -14.43 -4.56 15.41
C THR A 235 -15.70 -3.72 15.43
N ARG A 236 -15.58 -2.39 15.51
CA ARG A 236 -16.67 -1.43 15.41
C ARG A 236 -16.88 -0.84 14.03
N ASP A 237 -16.11 -1.30 13.03
CA ASP A 237 -16.27 -0.93 11.62
C ASP A 237 -17.42 -1.74 10.99
N VAL A 238 -18.63 -1.41 11.40
CA VAL A 238 -19.89 -2.09 11.08
C VAL A 238 -20.91 -1.11 10.50
N PRO A 239 -21.92 -1.58 9.75
CA PRO A 239 -22.90 -0.71 9.08
C PRO A 239 -23.59 0.30 9.99
N SER A 240 -23.82 -0.05 11.24
CA SER A 240 -24.47 0.86 12.21
C SER A 240 -23.60 2.04 12.64
N ASN A 241 -22.30 1.98 12.41
CA ASN A 241 -21.31 3.01 12.75
C ASN A 241 -20.79 3.73 11.50
N SER A 242 -21.23 3.34 10.31
CA SER A 242 -20.88 3.97 9.05
C SER A 242 -22.01 4.89 8.56
N LEU A 243 -21.66 6.01 7.92
CA LEU A 243 -22.66 6.95 7.38
C LEU A 243 -23.37 6.41 6.13
N ASP A 244 -22.73 5.54 5.39
CA ASP A 244 -23.20 4.94 4.13
C ASP A 244 -23.60 3.46 4.27
N GLY A 245 -23.50 2.90 5.48
CA GLY A 245 -23.80 1.50 5.75
C GLY A 245 -22.68 0.53 5.38
N PHE A 246 -21.44 1.00 5.19
CA PHE A 246 -20.28 0.16 4.91
C PHE A 246 -19.99 -0.83 6.05
N ASP A 247 -19.70 -2.09 5.71
CA ASP A 247 -19.38 -3.18 6.63
C ASP A 247 -17.92 -3.61 6.51
N GLY A 248 -17.00 -2.75 6.93
CA GLY A 248 -15.56 -3.00 6.78
C GLY A 248 -15.11 -4.31 7.42
N ILE A 249 -15.60 -4.62 8.63
CA ILE A 249 -15.23 -5.85 9.33
C ILE A 249 -15.83 -7.10 8.66
N GLY A 250 -17.07 -7.00 8.14
CA GLY A 250 -17.71 -8.07 7.38
C GLY A 250 -16.95 -8.37 6.09
N HIS A 251 -16.61 -7.35 5.33
CA HIS A 251 -15.82 -7.44 4.10
C HIS A 251 -14.44 -8.09 4.35
N ALA A 252 -13.68 -7.58 5.33
CA ALA A 252 -12.37 -8.11 5.67
C ALA A 252 -12.42 -9.60 6.08
N ARG A 253 -13.42 -10.00 6.86
CA ARG A 253 -13.62 -11.40 7.25
C ARG A 253 -13.99 -12.30 6.08
N ASN A 254 -14.84 -11.82 5.17
CA ASN A 254 -15.22 -12.53 3.96
C ASN A 254 -14.00 -12.77 3.05
N SER A 255 -13.21 -11.74 2.84
CA SER A 255 -11.96 -11.80 2.08
C SER A 255 -10.96 -12.79 2.67
N LEU A 256 -10.69 -12.70 3.97
CA LEU A 256 -9.82 -13.63 4.68
C LEU A 256 -10.26 -15.09 4.50
N ALA A 257 -11.56 -15.35 4.65
CA ALA A 257 -12.14 -16.68 4.46
C ALA A 257 -11.96 -17.17 3.01
N TYR A 258 -12.20 -16.29 2.03
CA TYR A 258 -12.01 -16.59 0.62
C TYR A 258 -10.56 -17.00 0.30
N TYR A 259 -9.58 -16.14 0.65
CA TYR A 259 -8.18 -16.40 0.32
C TYR A 259 -7.59 -17.60 1.05
N ARG A 260 -8.01 -17.86 2.29
CA ARG A 260 -7.69 -19.11 2.98
C ARG A 260 -8.25 -20.33 2.25
N SER A 261 -9.50 -20.27 1.79
CA SER A 261 -10.13 -21.36 1.02
C SER A 261 -9.47 -21.54 -0.36
N ALA A 262 -8.93 -20.48 -0.94
CA ALA A 262 -8.13 -20.53 -2.17
C ALA A 262 -6.74 -21.16 -1.97
N GLY A 263 -6.30 -21.34 -0.71
CA GLY A 263 -5.07 -22.05 -0.36
C GLY A 263 -3.88 -21.16 -0.05
N PHE A 264 -4.07 -19.85 0.21
CA PHE A 264 -2.99 -19.00 0.73
C PHE A 264 -2.64 -19.38 2.15
N GLY A 265 -1.38 -19.78 2.38
CA GLY A 265 -0.87 -20.22 3.68
C GLY A 265 -0.45 -19.07 4.60
N HIS A 266 -0.01 -17.96 4.01
CA HIS A 266 0.48 -16.78 4.75
C HIS A 266 -0.62 -15.73 4.86
N THR A 267 -1.56 -15.95 5.77
CA THR A 267 -2.65 -15.00 6.05
C THR A 267 -2.62 -14.58 7.50
N TRP A 268 -2.78 -13.27 7.74
CA TRP A 268 -2.83 -12.72 9.08
C TRP A 268 -3.97 -11.70 9.21
N SER A 269 -4.52 -11.56 10.40
CA SER A 269 -5.57 -10.56 10.65
C SER A 269 -5.50 -10.04 12.08
N GLU A 270 -5.80 -8.76 12.24
CA GLU A 270 -5.98 -8.09 13.53
C GLU A 270 -7.30 -7.34 13.56
N TRP A 271 -8.01 -7.47 14.68
CA TRP A 271 -9.34 -6.91 14.88
C TRP A 271 -9.38 -6.05 16.15
N PRO A 272 -8.76 -4.84 16.14
CA PRO A 272 -8.74 -3.95 17.30
C PRO A 272 -10.15 -3.41 17.59
N ASP A 273 -10.35 -2.88 18.81
CA ASP A 273 -11.62 -2.22 19.18
C ASP A 273 -11.64 -0.77 18.67
N ASP A 274 -11.62 -0.65 17.34
CA ASP A 274 -11.62 0.61 16.60
C ASP A 274 -12.83 0.65 15.65
N ASP A 275 -13.16 1.83 15.16
CA ASP A 275 -14.09 2.06 14.05
C ASP A 275 -13.33 2.37 12.76
N HIS A 276 -14.07 2.69 11.69
CA HIS A 276 -13.50 2.92 10.37
C HIS A 276 -12.45 4.03 10.34
N GLY A 277 -12.70 5.15 11.01
CA GLY A 277 -11.79 6.29 11.03
C GLY A 277 -10.59 6.07 11.95
N SER A 278 -10.83 5.56 13.18
CA SER A 278 -9.78 5.40 14.19
C SER A 278 -8.75 4.32 13.86
N ILE A 279 -9.04 3.41 12.93
CA ILE A 279 -8.09 2.34 12.53
C ILE A 279 -6.80 2.89 11.91
N THR A 280 -6.80 4.12 11.42
CA THR A 280 -5.65 4.76 10.78
C THR A 280 -4.82 5.63 11.74
N GLU A 281 -5.28 5.86 12.97
CA GLU A 281 -4.61 6.65 14.00
C GLU A 281 -3.74 5.76 14.91
#